data_1f8e0566a0c00cdba8d72654b4fa04b3
#
_entry.id   1f8e0566a0c00cdba8d72654b4fa04b3
#
_cell.length_a   1.000
_cell.length_b   1.000
_cell.length_c   1.000
_cell.angle_alpha   90.00
_cell.angle_beta   90.00
_cell.angle_gamma   90.00
#
_symmetry.space_group_name_H-M   'P 1'
#
loop_
_entity.id
_entity.type
_entity.pdbx_description
1 polymer ?
#
loop_
_entity_poly.entity_id
_entity_poly.type
_entity_poly.pdbx_seq_one_letter_code
_entity_poly.pdbx_strand_id
1 'polypeptide(L)'
;MANRVHFPPQPSQLRLSHRLTWIFLLSTSASLLGLTPSLTQNFSRIEIASVAYAQDLLLKIDNYAKSVLQMEPLRIQALNQVQAELGSQTPKDVCRQNELPNAVKTICTNFFNQSAEIIRLNGLSNREFNQITEKVQMDSLYRQRLNEALLEQTK
;
A
#
# COMPACT_ATOMS: atom_id res chain seq x y z
N MET A 1 8.78 -16.54 -14.49
CA MET A 1 8.60 -16.17 -13.06
C MET A 1 7.52 -15.12 -13.01
N ALA A 2 6.30 -15.51 -12.60
CA ALA A 2 5.14 -14.63 -12.58
C ALA A 2 5.23 -13.67 -11.38
N ASN A 3 5.42 -12.38 -11.64
CA ASN A 3 5.35 -11.32 -10.63
C ASN A 3 3.89 -11.19 -10.14
N ARG A 4 3.60 -11.75 -8.97
CA ARG A 4 2.28 -11.64 -8.35
C ARG A 4 2.08 -10.23 -7.80
N VAL A 5 1.05 -9.54 -8.27
CA VAL A 5 0.58 -8.27 -7.69
C VAL A 5 -0.20 -8.58 -6.41
N HIS A 6 0.23 -7.99 -5.30
CA HIS A 6 -0.39 -8.18 -3.97
C HIS A 6 -1.49 -7.14 -3.76
N PHE A 7 -2.75 -7.56 -3.51
CA PHE A 7 -3.84 -6.63 -3.21
C PHE A 7 -3.93 -6.36 -1.71
N PRO A 8 -4.15 -5.10 -1.30
CA PRO A 8 -4.47 -4.78 0.08
C PRO A 8 -5.86 -5.32 0.45
N PRO A 9 -6.08 -5.77 1.69
CA PRO A 9 -7.42 -5.99 2.22
C PRO A 9 -8.19 -4.67 2.23
N GLN A 10 -9.49 -4.72 1.93
CA GLN A 10 -10.36 -3.55 1.95
C GLN A 10 -10.33 -2.86 3.32
N PRO A 11 -10.29 -1.52 3.36
CA PRO A 11 -10.48 -0.80 4.61
C PRO A 11 -11.93 -1.05 5.10
N SER A 12 -12.03 -1.75 6.22
CA SER A 12 -13.26 -1.87 6.97
C SER A 12 -13.73 -0.45 7.35
N GLN A 13 -15.01 -0.16 7.08
CA GLN A 13 -15.75 1.06 7.41
C GLN A 13 -15.36 1.58 8.80
N LEU A 14 -14.55 2.64 8.85
CA LEU A 14 -14.26 3.38 10.07
C LEU A 14 -15.53 4.14 10.47
N ARG A 15 -16.28 3.58 11.44
CA ARG A 15 -17.27 4.36 12.18
C ARG A 15 -16.54 5.46 12.95
N LEU A 16 -16.76 6.70 12.53
CA LEU A 16 -16.40 7.88 13.33
C LEU A 16 -17.17 7.82 14.66
N SER A 17 -16.50 7.50 15.74
CA SER A 17 -16.97 7.82 17.07
C SER A 17 -16.16 8.98 17.62
N HIS A 18 -16.82 10.14 17.71
CA HIS A 18 -16.36 11.30 18.46
C HIS A 18 -16.09 10.90 19.91
N ARG A 19 -14.89 11.08 20.39
CA ARG A 19 -14.61 11.49 21.77
C ARG A 19 -13.30 12.28 21.79
N LEU A 20 -13.49 13.60 21.89
CA LEU A 20 -12.47 14.53 22.37
C LEU A 20 -12.10 14.15 23.81
N THR A 21 -10.83 14.00 24.08
CA THR A 21 -10.33 14.22 25.44
C THR A 21 -8.98 14.92 25.34
N TRP A 22 -9.00 16.17 25.73
CA TRP A 22 -7.85 17.03 25.97
C TRP A 22 -7.11 16.54 27.21
N ILE A 23 -5.82 16.31 27.12
CA ILE A 23 -4.94 16.40 28.29
C ILE A 23 -3.66 17.12 27.87
N PHE A 24 -3.56 18.37 28.31
CA PHE A 24 -2.31 19.11 28.43
C PHE A 24 -1.53 18.58 29.63
N LEU A 25 -0.28 18.29 29.49
CA LEU A 25 0.68 18.41 30.59
C LEU A 25 2.04 18.88 30.06
N LEU A 26 2.30 20.12 30.40
CA LEU A 26 3.61 20.74 30.45
C LEU A 26 4.49 20.03 31.48
N SER A 27 5.72 19.77 31.17
CA SER A 27 6.79 19.86 32.16
C SER A 27 8.13 20.15 31.49
N THR A 28 8.63 21.29 31.89
CA THR A 28 9.96 21.89 31.74
C THR A 28 11.03 21.12 32.53
N SER A 29 12.24 21.13 32.08
CA SER A 29 13.48 21.61 32.73
C SER A 29 14.68 20.83 32.19
N ALA A 30 15.50 21.48 31.50
CA ALA A 30 16.86 21.92 31.74
C ALA A 30 17.71 21.07 32.69
N SER A 31 18.85 20.57 32.18
CA SER A 31 20.15 20.69 32.86
C SER A 31 21.29 20.35 31.91
N LEU A 32 22.09 21.33 31.67
CA LEU A 32 23.47 21.31 31.21
C LEU A 32 24.33 20.41 32.08
N LEU A 33 25.06 19.49 31.51
CA LEU A 33 26.40 19.14 31.91
C LEU A 33 27.07 18.39 30.75
N GLY A 34 28.15 18.96 30.28
CA GLY A 34 28.92 18.44 29.16
C GLY A 34 29.57 17.11 29.48
N LEU A 35 29.23 16.14 28.68
CA LEU A 35 30.03 14.97 28.41
C LEU A 35 29.94 14.76 26.90
N THR A 36 31.02 15.11 26.21
CA THR A 36 31.21 14.71 24.81
C THR A 36 31.52 13.21 24.79
N PRO A 37 30.60 12.34 24.40
CA PRO A 37 31.03 11.02 24.00
C PRO A 37 31.61 11.17 22.59
N SER A 38 32.89 10.87 22.47
CA SER A 38 33.52 10.58 21.19
C SER A 38 32.85 9.34 20.60
N LEU A 39 31.72 9.55 19.94
CA LEU A 39 31.06 8.55 19.11
C LEU A 39 31.94 8.37 17.88
N THR A 40 32.77 7.35 17.90
CA THR A 40 33.29 6.75 16.67
C THR A 40 32.10 6.26 15.88
N GLN A 41 31.65 7.12 14.94
CA GLN A 41 30.54 6.82 14.04
C GLN A 41 31.01 5.78 13.03
N ASN A 42 30.90 4.51 13.37
CA ASN A 42 30.72 3.47 12.37
C ASN A 42 29.25 3.48 11.91
N PHE A 43 28.86 4.56 11.25
CA PHE A 43 27.61 4.57 10.49
C PHE A 43 27.76 3.60 9.32
N SER A 44 27.21 2.43 9.50
CA SER A 44 27.13 1.42 8.46
C SER A 44 26.41 2.03 7.24
N ARG A 45 27.06 2.06 6.09
CA ARG A 45 26.53 2.53 4.81
C ARG A 45 25.15 1.92 4.44
N ILE A 46 24.77 0.87 5.12
CA ILE A 46 23.51 0.12 4.95
C ILE A 46 22.30 0.91 5.46
N GLU A 47 22.42 1.69 6.55
CA GLU A 47 21.29 2.44 7.11
C GLU A 47 20.89 3.64 6.23
N ILE A 48 21.88 4.33 5.64
CA ILE A 48 21.62 5.49 4.77
C ILE A 48 20.87 5.06 3.50
N ALA A 49 21.22 3.91 2.93
CA ALA A 49 20.57 3.40 1.74
C ALA A 49 19.11 3.00 2.01
N SER A 50 18.79 2.44 3.18
CA SER A 50 17.43 2.05 3.55
C SER A 50 16.52 3.25 3.80
N VAL A 51 17.03 4.32 4.40
CA VAL A 51 16.28 5.56 4.64
C VAL A 51 15.98 6.27 3.31
N ALA A 52 16.99 6.41 2.44
CA ALA A 52 16.81 7.03 1.12
C ALA A 52 15.79 6.26 0.26
N TYR A 53 15.82 4.94 0.32
CA TYR A 53 14.87 4.10 -0.39
C TYR A 53 13.45 4.22 0.15
N ALA A 54 13.27 4.28 1.48
CA ALA A 54 11.97 4.49 2.09
C ALA A 54 11.38 5.87 1.72
N GLN A 55 12.22 6.91 1.65
CA GLN A 55 11.80 8.24 1.18
C GLN A 55 11.38 8.22 -0.30
N ASP A 56 12.13 7.52 -1.17
CA ASP A 56 11.78 7.39 -2.58
C ASP A 56 10.40 6.70 -2.75
N LEU A 57 10.13 5.65 -2.01
CA LEU A 57 8.81 5.00 -2.02
C LEU A 57 7.69 5.92 -1.53
N LEU A 58 7.94 6.75 -0.53
CA LEU A 58 6.97 7.71 0.00
C LEU A 58 6.62 8.79 -1.05
N LEU A 59 7.60 9.24 -1.84
CA LEU A 59 7.38 10.18 -2.95
C LEU A 59 6.54 9.57 -4.09
N LYS A 60 6.48 8.24 -4.20
CA LYS A 60 5.70 7.51 -5.20
C LYS A 60 4.26 7.19 -4.77
N ILE A 61 3.84 7.64 -3.60
CA ILE A 61 2.50 7.35 -3.06
C ILE A 61 1.38 7.92 -3.94
N ASP A 62 1.58 9.07 -4.57
CA ASP A 62 0.59 9.67 -5.46
C ASP A 62 0.38 8.81 -6.72
N ASN A 63 1.46 8.29 -7.29
CA ASN A 63 1.40 7.36 -8.42
C ASN A 63 0.74 6.02 -8.03
N TYR A 64 0.99 5.57 -6.81
CA TYR A 64 0.34 4.40 -6.25
C TYR A 64 -1.18 4.64 -6.08
N ALA A 65 -1.60 5.78 -5.53
CA ALA A 65 -3.00 6.16 -5.37
C ALA A 65 -3.73 6.20 -6.72
N LYS A 66 -3.13 6.83 -7.74
CA LYS A 66 -3.67 6.82 -9.12
C LYS A 66 -3.85 5.40 -9.65
N SER A 67 -2.83 4.55 -9.47
CA SER A 67 -2.90 3.16 -9.93
C SER A 67 -4.03 2.40 -9.26
N VAL A 68 -4.17 2.54 -7.93
CA VAL A 68 -5.25 1.87 -7.17
C VAL A 68 -6.62 2.31 -7.66
N LEU A 69 -6.85 3.62 -7.85
CA LEU A 69 -8.13 4.15 -8.34
C LEU A 69 -8.46 3.66 -9.75
N GLN A 70 -7.48 3.60 -10.64
CA GLN A 70 -7.67 3.11 -12.01
C GLN A 70 -7.89 1.60 -12.08
N MET A 71 -7.33 0.83 -11.15
CA MET A 71 -7.51 -0.63 -11.09
C MET A 71 -8.84 -1.04 -10.44
N GLU A 72 -9.46 -0.19 -9.63
CA GLU A 72 -10.68 -0.57 -8.89
C GLU A 72 -11.85 -0.97 -9.80
N PRO A 73 -12.20 -0.26 -10.90
CA PRO A 73 -13.24 -0.71 -11.81
C PRO A 73 -12.90 -2.06 -12.47
N LEU A 74 -11.63 -2.31 -12.81
CA LEU A 74 -11.19 -3.60 -13.36
C LEU A 74 -11.34 -4.73 -12.34
N ARG A 75 -11.03 -4.45 -11.09
CA ARG A 75 -11.20 -5.39 -9.98
C ARG A 75 -12.66 -5.79 -9.80
N ILE A 76 -13.57 -4.79 -9.80
CA ILE A 76 -15.02 -5.02 -9.70
C ILE A 76 -15.51 -5.85 -10.89
N GLN A 77 -15.09 -5.51 -12.11
CA GLN A 77 -15.45 -6.23 -13.31
C GLN A 77 -14.98 -7.69 -13.26
N ALA A 78 -13.71 -7.92 -12.91
CA ALA A 78 -13.16 -9.27 -12.79
C ALA A 78 -13.88 -10.07 -11.70
N LEU A 79 -14.20 -9.46 -10.56
CA LEU A 79 -14.95 -10.11 -9.48
C LEU A 79 -16.33 -10.54 -9.95
N ASN A 80 -17.07 -9.68 -10.64
CA ASN A 80 -18.40 -9.99 -11.16
C ASN A 80 -18.35 -11.15 -12.17
N GLN A 81 -17.35 -11.17 -13.06
CA GLN A 81 -17.14 -12.28 -14.00
C GLN A 81 -16.82 -13.59 -13.29
N VAL A 82 -15.96 -13.57 -12.28
CA VAL A 82 -15.62 -14.74 -11.49
C VAL A 82 -16.84 -15.25 -10.70
N GLN A 83 -17.65 -14.34 -10.15
CA GLN A 83 -18.90 -14.71 -9.47
C GLN A 83 -19.93 -15.33 -10.42
N ALA A 84 -19.97 -14.88 -11.66
CA ALA A 84 -20.82 -15.52 -12.67
C ALA A 84 -20.40 -16.98 -12.98
N GLU A 85 -19.10 -17.26 -12.93
CA GLU A 85 -18.55 -18.61 -13.18
C GLU A 85 -18.65 -19.55 -11.95
N LEU A 86 -18.43 -19.02 -10.74
CA LEU A 86 -18.32 -19.82 -9.51
C LEU A 86 -19.55 -19.73 -8.59
N GLY A 87 -20.46 -18.77 -8.86
CA GLY A 87 -21.60 -18.52 -8.00
C GLY A 87 -21.28 -17.66 -6.76
N SER A 88 -22.24 -17.60 -5.82
CA SER A 88 -22.20 -16.72 -4.65
C SER A 88 -21.13 -17.08 -3.59
N GLN A 89 -20.53 -18.26 -3.68
CA GLN A 89 -19.48 -18.71 -2.74
C GLN A 89 -18.06 -18.43 -3.22
N THR A 90 -17.88 -17.38 -4.04
CA THR A 90 -16.56 -17.01 -4.55
C THR A 90 -15.63 -16.56 -3.41
N PRO A 91 -14.47 -17.21 -3.22
CA PRO A 91 -13.49 -16.81 -2.22
C PRO A 91 -12.94 -15.41 -2.49
N LYS A 92 -12.61 -14.65 -1.42
CA LYS A 92 -12.08 -13.28 -1.54
C LYS A 92 -10.75 -13.19 -2.33
N ASP A 93 -9.97 -14.25 -2.30
CA ASP A 93 -8.64 -14.36 -2.91
C ASP A 93 -8.58 -15.41 -4.02
N VAL A 94 -9.70 -15.60 -4.72
CA VAL A 94 -9.85 -16.64 -5.75
C VAL A 94 -8.69 -16.68 -6.72
N CYS A 95 -8.21 -15.53 -7.22
CA CYS A 95 -7.10 -15.47 -8.19
C CYS A 95 -5.73 -15.90 -7.64
N ARG A 96 -5.64 -16.24 -6.35
CA ARG A 96 -4.43 -16.79 -5.71
C ARG A 96 -4.46 -18.29 -5.55
N GLN A 97 -5.59 -18.93 -5.81
CA GLN A 97 -5.73 -20.36 -5.69
C GLN A 97 -4.95 -21.08 -6.80
N ASN A 98 -4.42 -22.27 -6.47
CA ASN A 98 -3.61 -23.03 -7.41
C ASN A 98 -4.48 -23.75 -8.45
N GLU A 99 -5.68 -24.20 -8.05
CA GLU A 99 -6.61 -24.94 -8.90
C GLU A 99 -7.83 -24.07 -9.19
N LEU A 100 -7.88 -23.54 -10.40
CA LEU A 100 -8.98 -22.71 -10.89
C LEU A 100 -9.52 -23.27 -12.19
N PRO A 101 -10.84 -23.19 -12.43
CA PRO A 101 -11.41 -23.42 -13.76
C PRO A 101 -10.73 -22.54 -14.81
N ASN A 102 -10.59 -23.02 -16.03
CA ASN A 102 -9.90 -22.30 -17.10
C ASN A 102 -10.50 -20.91 -17.37
N ALA A 103 -11.83 -20.77 -17.31
CA ALA A 103 -12.51 -19.49 -17.47
C ALA A 103 -12.05 -18.49 -16.38
N VAL A 104 -12.05 -18.90 -15.11
CA VAL A 104 -11.62 -18.08 -13.98
C VAL A 104 -10.14 -17.73 -14.09
N LYS A 105 -9.29 -18.68 -14.48
CA LYS A 105 -7.86 -18.46 -14.71
C LYS A 105 -7.62 -17.37 -15.77
N THR A 106 -8.40 -17.40 -16.85
CA THR A 106 -8.34 -16.38 -17.92
C THR A 106 -8.73 -15.00 -17.39
N ILE A 107 -9.83 -14.89 -16.64
CA ILE A 107 -10.29 -13.64 -16.03
C ILE A 107 -9.19 -13.06 -15.11
N CYS A 108 -8.63 -13.90 -14.23
CA CYS A 108 -7.57 -13.48 -13.32
C CYS A 108 -6.30 -13.03 -14.06
N THR A 109 -5.90 -13.74 -15.11
CA THR A 109 -4.73 -13.40 -15.92
C THR A 109 -4.94 -12.06 -16.63
N ASN A 110 -6.10 -11.83 -17.23
CA ASN A 110 -6.45 -10.58 -17.89
C ASN A 110 -6.42 -9.42 -16.90
N PHE A 111 -7.00 -9.60 -15.71
CA PHE A 111 -6.98 -8.60 -14.65
C PHE A 111 -5.54 -8.26 -14.22
N PHE A 112 -4.68 -9.26 -14.00
CA PHE A 112 -3.29 -9.01 -13.62
C PHE A 112 -2.49 -8.29 -14.72
N ASN A 113 -2.71 -8.65 -15.98
CA ASN A 113 -2.01 -8.00 -17.10
C ASN A 113 -2.42 -6.53 -17.22
N GLN A 114 -3.72 -6.23 -17.15
CA GLN A 114 -4.22 -4.86 -17.19
C GLN A 114 -3.75 -4.05 -15.97
N SER A 115 -3.76 -4.64 -14.78
CA SER A 115 -3.25 -4.01 -13.57
C SER A 115 -1.75 -3.68 -13.67
N ALA A 116 -0.95 -4.59 -14.21
CA ALA A 116 0.49 -4.36 -14.41
C ALA A 116 0.74 -3.21 -15.39
N GLU A 117 -0.08 -3.09 -16.43
CA GLU A 117 0.02 -1.98 -17.38
C GLU A 117 -0.36 -0.64 -16.75
N ILE A 118 -1.44 -0.58 -15.94
CA ILE A 118 -1.81 0.63 -15.19
C ILE A 118 -0.67 1.07 -14.26
N ILE A 119 -0.07 0.13 -13.51
CA ILE A 119 1.07 0.39 -12.63
C ILE A 119 2.22 1.01 -13.42
N ARG A 120 2.56 0.44 -14.57
CA ARG A 120 3.63 0.92 -15.45
C ARG A 120 3.33 2.31 -16.01
N LEU A 121 2.11 2.57 -16.46
CA LEU A 121 1.69 3.85 -17.01
C LEU A 121 1.71 4.98 -15.96
N ASN A 122 1.52 4.64 -14.69
CA ASN A 122 1.66 5.58 -13.57
C ASN A 122 3.11 5.68 -13.05
N GLY A 123 4.10 5.17 -13.79
CA GLY A 123 5.51 5.35 -13.45
C GLY A 123 6.02 4.47 -12.31
N LEU A 124 5.32 3.36 -12.01
CA LEU A 124 5.74 2.39 -11.00
C LEU A 124 6.14 1.07 -11.66
N SER A 125 7.11 0.40 -11.09
CA SER A 125 7.30 -1.03 -11.32
C SER A 125 6.36 -1.84 -10.44
N ASN A 126 6.06 -3.09 -10.83
CA ASN A 126 5.28 -4.02 -10.00
C ASN A 126 5.93 -4.26 -8.63
N ARG A 127 7.26 -4.21 -8.56
CA ARG A 127 8.01 -4.35 -7.31
C ARG A 127 7.73 -3.17 -6.37
N GLU A 128 7.85 -1.94 -6.86
CA GLU A 128 7.58 -0.72 -6.07
C GLU A 128 6.12 -0.68 -5.61
N PHE A 129 5.17 -1.00 -6.50
CA PHE A 129 3.77 -1.09 -6.14
C PHE A 129 3.53 -2.05 -4.98
N ASN A 130 4.10 -3.26 -5.05
CA ASN A 130 3.97 -4.26 -3.98
C ASN A 130 4.63 -3.81 -2.68
N GLN A 131 5.79 -3.16 -2.74
CA GLN A 131 6.48 -2.62 -1.57
C GLN A 131 5.71 -1.47 -0.91
N ILE A 132 5.11 -0.58 -1.70
CA ILE A 132 4.22 0.46 -1.15
C ILE A 132 2.99 -0.18 -0.51
N THR A 133 2.39 -1.20 -1.14
CA THR A 133 1.27 -1.96 -0.59
C THR A 133 1.62 -2.54 0.79
N GLU A 134 2.79 -3.15 0.92
CA GLU A 134 3.27 -3.70 2.20
C GLU A 134 3.48 -2.58 3.24
N LYS A 135 4.12 -1.47 2.86
CA LYS A 135 4.31 -0.32 3.75
C LYS A 135 2.99 0.28 4.22
N VAL A 136 2.01 0.45 3.33
CA VAL A 136 0.66 0.94 3.69
C VAL A 136 -0.02 0.02 4.71
N GLN A 137 0.22 -1.28 4.67
CA GLN A 137 -0.34 -2.21 5.66
C GLN A 137 0.33 -2.11 7.03
N MET A 138 1.62 -1.85 7.09
CA MET A 138 2.42 -1.92 8.32
C MET A 138 2.70 -0.56 8.95
N ASP A 139 2.72 0.53 8.18
CA ASP A 139 3.20 1.84 8.59
C ASP A 139 2.08 2.89 8.53
N SER A 140 1.86 3.59 9.64
CA SER A 140 0.82 4.62 9.76
C SER A 140 1.11 5.85 8.89
N LEU A 141 2.38 6.22 8.70
CA LEU A 141 2.77 7.35 7.85
C LEU A 141 2.39 7.09 6.38
N TYR A 142 2.67 5.87 5.88
CA TYR A 142 2.28 5.49 4.52
C TYR A 142 0.76 5.46 4.35
N ARG A 143 0.01 4.97 5.34
CA ARG A 143 -1.46 5.01 5.33
C ARG A 143 -2.00 6.44 5.29
N GLN A 144 -1.44 7.33 6.11
CA GLN A 144 -1.85 8.73 6.13
C GLN A 144 -1.61 9.40 4.78
N ARG A 145 -0.40 9.26 4.24
CA ARG A 145 -0.05 9.82 2.92
C ARG A 145 -0.91 9.26 1.79
N LEU A 146 -1.21 7.97 1.82
CA LEU A 146 -2.13 7.38 0.85
C LEU A 146 -3.54 8.00 0.95
N ASN A 147 -4.08 8.17 2.16
CA ASN A 147 -5.40 8.76 2.34
C ASN A 147 -5.44 10.21 1.82
N GLU A 148 -4.40 11.01 2.08
CA GLU A 148 -4.25 12.36 1.53
C GLU A 148 -4.22 12.34 0.00
N ALA A 149 -3.39 11.49 -0.60
CA ALA A 149 -3.28 11.34 -2.05
C ALA A 149 -4.60 10.90 -2.70
N LEU A 150 -5.34 9.97 -2.10
CA LEU A 150 -6.65 9.53 -2.60
C LEU A 150 -7.68 10.67 -2.57
N LEU A 151 -7.71 11.47 -1.50
CA LEU A 151 -8.60 12.63 -1.38
C LEU A 151 -8.28 13.71 -2.43
N GLU A 152 -7.01 13.90 -2.78
CA GLU A 152 -6.60 14.84 -3.83
C GLU A 152 -7.03 14.38 -5.22
N GLN A 153 -7.02 13.08 -5.50
CA GLN A 153 -7.41 12.52 -6.80
C GLN A 153 -8.94 12.51 -7.03
N THR A 154 -9.75 12.69 -5.99
CA THR A 154 -11.22 12.63 -6.05
C THR A 154 -11.89 14.01 -6.04
N LYS A 155 -11.10 15.11 -6.03
CA LYS A 155 -11.60 16.49 -6.17
C LYS A 155 -11.79 16.87 -7.63
#